data_f89081f71459b20c87e8f3f3ed226287
#
_entry.id   f89081f71459b20c87e8f3f3ed226287
#
_cell.length_a   1.000
_cell.length_b   1.000
_cell.length_c   1.000
_cell.angle_alpha   90.00
_cell.angle_beta   90.00
_cell.angle_gamma   90.00
#
_symmetry.space_group_name_H-M   'P 1'
#
loop_
_entity.id
_entity.type
_entity.pdbx_description
1 polymer ?
#
loop_
_entity_poly.entity_id
_entity_poly.type
_entity_poly.pdbx_seq_one_letter_code
_entity_poly.pdbx_strand_id
1 'polypeptide(L)'
;MTSREQVSRFIRSSFRSVWSLEVLLLLKRERRPWTDAEIVTALRASDLIVSQSVSALGDAGLVVTDAAGRTEYRPASEDAARLVEEAERLYAGSPDAVRRLILNASSSGLAAFADAFRLRKD
;
A
#
# COMPACT_ATOMS: atom_id res chain seq x y z
N MET A 1 16.39 -15.70 1.46
CA MET A 1 15.62 -15.71 0.21
C MET A 1 14.13 -15.46 0.50
N THR A 2 13.53 -14.52 -0.20
CA THR A 2 12.13 -14.15 0.06
C THR A 2 11.21 -15.09 -0.73
N SER A 3 10.29 -15.79 -0.04
CA SER A 3 9.34 -16.67 -0.70
C SER A 3 8.16 -15.88 -1.27
N ARG A 4 7.49 -16.46 -2.27
CA ARG A 4 6.29 -15.86 -2.85
C ARG A 4 5.18 -15.70 -1.81
N GLU A 5 5.08 -16.62 -0.87
CA GLU A 5 4.12 -16.55 0.22
C GLU A 5 4.39 -15.37 1.14
N GLN A 6 5.66 -15.09 1.44
CA GLN A 6 6.05 -13.94 2.24
C GLN A 6 5.67 -12.64 1.52
N VAL A 7 5.91 -12.55 0.22
CA VAL A 7 5.55 -11.39 -0.59
C VAL A 7 4.04 -11.19 -0.61
N SER A 8 3.28 -12.26 -0.81
CA SER A 8 1.82 -12.18 -0.81
C SER A 8 1.27 -11.70 0.53
N ARG A 9 1.82 -12.20 1.63
CA ARG A 9 1.43 -11.79 2.98
C ARG A 9 1.77 -10.32 3.21
N PHE A 10 2.95 -9.90 2.78
CA PHE A 10 3.38 -8.51 2.87
C PHE A 10 2.42 -7.58 2.13
N ILE A 11 2.07 -7.94 0.90
CA ILE A 11 1.14 -7.15 0.08
C ILE A 11 -0.21 -7.01 0.79
N ARG A 12 -0.76 -8.11 1.29
CA ARG A 12 -2.06 -8.09 1.96
C ARG A 12 -2.06 -7.28 3.25
N SER A 13 -0.97 -7.31 3.98
CA SER A 13 -0.90 -6.60 5.26
C SER A 13 -0.49 -5.14 5.15
N SER A 14 0.19 -4.77 4.07
CA SER A 14 0.77 -3.43 3.92
C SER A 14 -0.07 -2.49 3.06
N PHE A 15 -0.78 -3.01 2.06
CA PHE A 15 -1.51 -2.18 1.10
C PHE A 15 -3.01 -2.34 1.30
N ARG A 16 -3.64 -1.28 1.80
CA ARG A 16 -5.09 -1.24 2.01
C ARG A 16 -5.87 -1.00 0.73
N SER A 17 -5.20 -0.50 -0.30
CA SER A 17 -5.78 -0.25 -1.61
C SER A 17 -4.70 -0.33 -2.67
N VAL A 18 -5.13 -0.48 -3.92
CA VAL A 18 -4.20 -0.43 -5.06
C VAL A 18 -3.56 0.95 -5.16
N TRP A 19 -4.30 2.00 -4.76
CA TRP A 19 -3.76 3.36 -4.74
C TRP A 19 -2.56 3.49 -3.81
N SER A 20 -2.58 2.85 -2.64
CA SER A 20 -1.43 2.90 -1.74
C SER A 20 -0.20 2.26 -2.36
N LEU A 21 -0.37 1.18 -3.11
CA LEU A 21 0.74 0.58 -3.86
C LEU A 21 1.27 1.53 -4.93
N GLU A 22 0.38 2.18 -5.69
CA GLU A 22 0.78 3.13 -6.74
C GLU A 22 1.52 4.32 -6.15
N VAL A 23 1.06 4.86 -5.02
CA VAL A 23 1.75 5.94 -4.31
C VAL A 23 3.15 5.49 -3.90
N LEU A 24 3.26 4.32 -3.28
CA LEU A 24 4.55 3.80 -2.84
C LEU A 24 5.53 3.67 -4.01
N LEU A 25 5.09 3.11 -5.12
CA LEU A 25 5.95 2.90 -6.28
C LEU A 25 6.40 4.20 -6.91
N LEU A 26 5.55 5.22 -6.93
CA LEU A 26 5.95 6.55 -7.38
C LEU A 26 7.08 7.10 -6.51
N LEU A 27 6.91 7.06 -5.19
CA LEU A 27 7.91 7.57 -4.24
C LEU A 27 9.22 6.78 -4.31
N LYS A 28 9.12 5.47 -4.56
CA LYS A 28 10.31 4.62 -4.70
C LYS A 28 11.08 4.91 -5.98
N ARG A 29 10.38 5.15 -7.09
CA ARG A 29 11.01 5.42 -8.39
C ARG A 29 11.67 6.78 -8.44
N GLU A 30 11.02 7.78 -7.84
CA GLU A 30 11.54 9.14 -7.80
C GLU A 30 11.80 9.52 -6.35
N ARG A 31 12.98 9.16 -5.88
CA ARG A 31 13.37 9.28 -4.48
C ARG A 31 13.69 10.72 -4.12
N ARG A 32 12.66 11.44 -3.72
CA ARG A 32 12.74 12.79 -3.19
C ARG A 32 11.56 13.01 -2.26
N PRO A 33 11.56 14.06 -1.43
CA PRO A 33 10.37 14.43 -0.68
C PRO A 33 9.26 14.91 -1.63
N TRP A 34 8.04 14.51 -1.35
CA TRP A 34 6.86 14.84 -2.15
C TRP A 34 5.76 15.43 -1.27
N THR A 35 5.13 16.52 -1.73
CA THR A 35 3.91 16.99 -1.08
C THR A 35 2.73 16.15 -1.57
N ASP A 36 1.64 16.13 -0.79
CA ASP A 36 0.42 15.43 -1.20
C ASP A 36 -0.10 15.98 -2.54
N ALA A 37 -0.05 17.29 -2.71
CA ALA A 37 -0.50 17.93 -3.97
C ALA A 37 0.31 17.45 -5.18
N GLU A 38 1.61 17.28 -5.01
CA GLU A 38 2.45 16.77 -6.09
C GLU A 38 2.09 15.33 -6.45
N ILE A 39 1.81 14.50 -5.44
CA ILE A 39 1.39 13.11 -5.65
C ILE A 39 0.03 13.07 -6.36
N VAL A 40 -0.91 13.89 -5.91
CA VAL A 40 -2.23 14.02 -6.53
C VAL A 40 -2.10 14.31 -8.03
N THR A 41 -1.26 15.29 -8.37
CA THR A 41 -1.04 15.67 -9.77
C THR A 41 -0.40 14.54 -10.57
N ALA A 42 0.64 13.91 -10.01
CA ALA A 42 1.39 12.87 -10.71
C ALA A 42 0.54 11.63 -11.00
N LEU A 43 -0.31 11.23 -10.06
CA LEU A 43 -1.13 10.02 -10.18
C LEU A 43 -2.56 10.30 -10.64
N ARG A 44 -2.95 11.56 -10.75
CA ARG A 44 -4.32 11.99 -11.07
C ARG A 44 -5.31 11.38 -10.08
N ALA A 45 -4.93 11.39 -8.81
CA ALA A 45 -5.75 10.88 -7.72
C ALA A 45 -6.43 12.04 -7.00
N SER A 46 -7.29 11.74 -6.03
CA SER A 46 -7.91 12.75 -5.18
C SER A 46 -7.05 13.04 -3.95
N ASP A 47 -7.26 14.19 -3.34
CA ASP A 47 -6.57 14.56 -2.09
C ASP A 47 -6.82 13.51 -1.00
N LEU A 48 -8.06 13.05 -0.87
CA LEU A 48 -8.43 12.07 0.15
C LEU A 48 -7.71 10.74 -0.07
N ILE A 49 -7.67 10.25 -1.31
CA ILE A 49 -6.99 8.99 -1.64
C ILE A 49 -5.51 9.08 -1.31
N VAL A 50 -4.86 10.19 -1.69
CA VAL A 50 -3.42 10.38 -1.41
C VAL A 50 -3.18 10.47 0.09
N SER A 51 -3.97 11.26 0.81
CA SER A 51 -3.83 11.41 2.25
C SER A 51 -3.97 10.08 2.99
N GLN A 52 -5.00 9.30 2.62
CA GLN A 52 -5.21 7.98 3.21
C GLN A 52 -4.08 7.00 2.86
N SER A 53 -3.61 7.03 1.62
CA SER A 53 -2.53 6.16 1.16
C SER A 53 -1.22 6.47 1.88
N VAL A 54 -0.86 7.74 1.99
CA VAL A 54 0.36 8.19 2.68
C VAL A 54 0.31 7.78 4.16
N SER A 55 -0.84 7.99 4.81
CA SER A 55 -1.02 7.61 6.22
C SER A 55 -0.84 6.10 6.41
N ALA A 56 -1.47 5.29 5.56
CA ALA A 56 -1.37 3.84 5.63
C ALA A 56 0.07 3.35 5.38
N LEU A 57 0.76 3.95 4.42
CA LEU A 57 2.15 3.60 4.13
C LEU A 57 3.10 3.98 5.26
N GLY A 58 2.83 5.10 5.92
CA GLY A 58 3.57 5.51 7.11
C GLY A 58 3.39 4.52 8.26
N ASP A 59 2.15 4.08 8.48
CA ASP A 59 1.84 3.07 9.50
C ASP A 59 2.52 1.73 9.20
N ALA A 60 2.65 1.40 7.92
CA ALA A 60 3.34 0.17 7.49
C ALA A 60 4.87 0.28 7.55
N GLY A 61 5.41 1.45 7.85
CA GLY A 61 6.86 1.66 7.96
C GLY A 61 7.57 1.72 6.62
N LEU A 62 6.89 2.18 5.58
CA LEU A 62 7.45 2.22 4.22
C LEU A 62 7.81 3.63 3.75
N VAL A 63 7.19 4.65 4.33
CA VAL A 63 7.45 6.06 4.02
C VAL A 63 7.55 6.86 5.31
N VAL A 64 8.18 8.03 5.21
CA VAL A 64 8.31 8.98 6.32
C VAL A 64 7.83 10.34 5.85
N THR A 65 7.02 11.01 6.65
CA THR A 65 6.53 12.36 6.37
C THR A 65 7.22 13.34 7.32
N ASP A 66 7.81 14.40 6.78
CA ASP A 66 8.53 15.40 7.58
C ASP A 66 7.57 16.44 8.15
N ALA A 67 8.12 17.37 8.95
CA ALA A 67 7.33 18.42 9.60
C ALA A 67 6.67 19.37 8.60
N ALA A 68 7.19 19.47 7.38
CA ALA A 68 6.62 20.30 6.31
C ALA A 68 5.52 19.57 5.53
N GLY A 69 5.20 18.35 5.90
CA GLY A 69 4.17 17.55 5.22
C GLY A 69 4.63 16.91 3.92
N ARG A 70 5.93 16.74 3.74
CA ARG A 70 6.48 16.08 2.56
C ARG A 70 6.81 14.63 2.89
N THR A 71 6.46 13.73 2.01
CA THR A 71 6.62 12.29 2.20
C THR A 71 7.70 11.73 1.28
N GLU A 72 8.51 10.82 1.80
CA GLU A 72 9.62 10.22 1.09
C GLU A 72 9.63 8.71 1.31
N TYR A 73 10.00 7.94 0.28
CA TYR A 73 10.18 6.51 0.42
C TYR A 73 11.35 6.23 1.36
N ARG A 74 11.07 5.59 2.46
CA ARG A 74 12.08 5.23 3.46
C ARG A 74 11.60 4.02 4.25
N PRO A 75 11.88 2.80 3.75
CA PRO A 75 11.47 1.60 4.48
C PRO A 75 12.20 1.48 5.82
N ALA A 76 11.50 0.97 6.82
CA ALA A 76 12.00 0.90 8.18
C ALA A 76 13.11 -0.14 8.37
N SER A 77 13.27 -1.08 7.46
CA SER A 77 14.29 -2.13 7.55
C SER A 77 14.71 -2.60 6.16
N GLU A 78 15.82 -3.32 6.10
CA GLU A 78 16.28 -3.93 4.85
C GLU A 78 15.31 -5.01 4.38
N ASP A 79 14.69 -5.73 5.31
CA ASP A 79 13.67 -6.73 4.96
C ASP A 79 12.46 -6.08 4.33
N ALA A 80 12.00 -4.95 4.88
CA ALA A 80 10.89 -4.20 4.28
C ALA A 80 11.24 -3.72 2.88
N ALA A 81 12.46 -3.20 2.69
CA ALA A 81 12.93 -2.75 1.37
C ALA A 81 12.92 -3.90 0.36
N ARG A 82 13.38 -5.07 0.78
CA ARG A 82 13.42 -6.27 -0.07
C ARG A 82 12.02 -6.71 -0.47
N LEU A 83 11.09 -6.71 0.49
CA LEU A 83 9.71 -7.09 0.22
C LEU A 83 9.03 -6.11 -0.73
N VAL A 84 9.32 -4.82 -0.62
CA VAL A 84 8.80 -3.81 -1.56
C VAL A 84 9.33 -4.10 -2.97
N GLU A 85 10.62 -4.39 -3.12
CA GLU A 85 11.17 -4.72 -4.44
C GLU A 85 10.52 -5.96 -5.04
N GLU A 86 10.30 -7.00 -4.24
CA GLU A 86 9.62 -8.21 -4.71
C GLU A 86 8.17 -7.94 -5.08
N ALA A 87 7.47 -7.11 -4.28
CA ALA A 87 6.11 -6.70 -4.58
C ALA A 87 6.05 -5.92 -5.89
N GLU A 88 7.02 -5.04 -6.12
CA GLU A 88 7.11 -4.28 -7.38
C GLU A 88 7.29 -5.19 -8.58
N ARG A 89 8.18 -6.18 -8.46
CA ARG A 89 8.41 -7.16 -9.53
C ARG A 89 7.16 -7.98 -9.81
N LEU A 90 6.49 -8.43 -8.76
CA LEU A 90 5.27 -9.22 -8.90
C LEU A 90 4.17 -8.39 -9.57
N TYR A 91 4.03 -7.13 -9.17
CA TYR A 91 3.04 -6.22 -9.74
C TYR A 91 3.35 -5.95 -11.23
N ALA A 92 4.62 -5.78 -11.58
CA ALA A 92 5.02 -5.57 -12.98
C ALA A 92 4.73 -6.79 -13.86
N GLY A 93 4.96 -7.99 -13.32
CA GLY A 93 4.76 -9.23 -14.08
C GLY A 93 3.34 -9.77 -14.03
N SER A 94 2.61 -9.51 -12.94
CA SER A 94 1.27 -10.07 -12.73
C SER A 94 0.39 -9.04 -12.00
N PRO A 95 0.07 -7.91 -12.66
CA PRO A 95 -0.66 -6.83 -11.98
C PRO A 95 -2.04 -7.27 -11.48
N ASP A 96 -2.75 -8.10 -12.22
CA ASP A 96 -4.06 -8.57 -11.80
C ASP A 96 -3.99 -9.47 -10.57
N ALA A 97 -2.95 -10.27 -10.45
CA ALA A 97 -2.74 -11.14 -9.29
C ALA A 97 -2.52 -10.28 -8.03
N VAL A 98 -1.72 -9.22 -8.14
CA VAL A 98 -1.47 -8.32 -7.02
C VAL A 98 -2.74 -7.55 -6.64
N ARG A 99 -3.47 -7.04 -7.63
CA ARG A 99 -4.74 -6.35 -7.38
C ARG A 99 -5.71 -7.25 -6.63
N ARG A 100 -5.80 -8.52 -7.02
CA ARG A 100 -6.68 -9.49 -6.34
C ARG A 100 -6.24 -9.74 -4.90
N LEU A 101 -4.94 -9.81 -4.64
CA LEU A 101 -4.44 -9.96 -3.26
C LEU A 101 -4.91 -8.81 -2.38
N ILE A 102 -4.81 -7.58 -2.89
CA ILE A 102 -5.21 -6.38 -2.15
C ILE A 102 -6.73 -6.34 -1.96
N LEU A 103 -7.48 -6.57 -3.03
CA LEU A 103 -8.94 -6.52 -3.00
C LEU A 103 -9.52 -7.63 -2.13
N ASN A 104 -8.97 -8.84 -2.20
CA ASN A 104 -9.44 -9.95 -1.40
C ASN A 104 -9.19 -9.74 0.09
N ALA A 105 -8.08 -9.12 0.46
CA ALA A 105 -7.81 -8.79 1.85
C ALA A 105 -8.85 -7.81 2.40
N SER A 106 -9.19 -6.77 1.60
CA SER A 106 -10.24 -5.81 1.96
C SER A 106 -11.62 -6.47 2.01
N SER A 107 -11.93 -7.30 1.01
CA SER A 107 -13.21 -8.02 0.93
C SER A 107 -13.39 -9.00 2.08
N SER A 108 -12.31 -9.68 2.48
CA SER A 108 -12.36 -10.60 3.62
C SER A 108 -12.74 -9.88 4.92
N GLY A 109 -12.19 -8.69 5.12
CA GLY A 109 -12.56 -7.86 6.26
C GLY A 109 -14.02 -7.44 6.23
N LEU A 110 -14.51 -7.02 5.08
CA LEU A 110 -15.91 -6.64 4.90
C LEU A 110 -16.84 -7.83 5.05
N ALA A 111 -16.46 -8.98 4.50
CA ALA A 111 -17.26 -10.20 4.61
C ALA A 111 -17.38 -10.66 6.06
N ALA A 112 -16.28 -10.64 6.81
CA ALA A 112 -16.28 -11.00 8.22
C ALA A 112 -17.18 -10.05 9.01
N PHE A 113 -17.13 -8.77 8.72
CA PHE A 113 -17.97 -7.76 9.35
C PHE A 113 -19.45 -8.00 9.04
N ALA A 114 -19.77 -8.27 7.77
CA ALA A 114 -21.13 -8.54 7.34
C ALA A 114 -21.68 -9.82 7.99
N ASP A 115 -20.87 -10.85 8.11
CA ASP A 115 -21.27 -12.10 8.76
C ASP A 115 -21.57 -11.90 10.26
N ALA A 116 -20.76 -11.07 10.93
CA ALA A 116 -21.02 -10.72 12.32
C ALA A 116 -22.38 -10.03 12.49
N PHE A 117 -22.74 -9.17 11.53
CA PHE A 117 -24.05 -8.52 11.52
C PHE A 117 -25.19 -9.48 11.28
N ARG A 118 -25.00 -10.45 10.39
CA ARG A 118 -26.02 -11.48 10.13
C ARG A 118 -26.30 -12.32 11.35
N LEU A 119 -25.26 -12.68 12.07
CA LEU A 119 -25.40 -13.49 13.29
C LEU A 119 -26.20 -12.76 14.36
N ARG A 120 -26.14 -11.44 14.38
CA ARG A 120 -26.89 -10.63 15.36
C ARG A 120 -28.38 -10.51 15.05
N LYS A 121 -28.79 -10.75 13.82
CA LYS A 121 -30.17 -10.64 13.41
C LYS A 121 -30.98 -11.91 13.70
N ASP A 122 -30.28 -12.99 13.91
CA ASP A 122 -30.87 -14.28 14.24
C ASP A 122 -30.90 -14.47 15.74
#